data_9953003bf71a8bb60ebad11b0fd39fbd
#
_entry.id   9953003bf71a8bb60ebad11b0fd39fbd
#
_cell.length_a   1.000
_cell.length_b   1.000
_cell.length_c   1.000
_cell.angle_alpha   90.00
_cell.angle_beta   90.00
_cell.angle_gamma   90.00
#
_symmetry.space_group_name_H-M   'P 1'
#
loop_
_entity.id
_entity.type
_entity.pdbx_description
1 polymer ?
#
loop_
_entity_poly.entity_id
_entity_poly.type
_entity_poly.pdbx_seq_one_letter_code
_entity_poly.pdbx_strand_id
1 'polypeptide(L)'
;MFTGLIETIGKVAGIKSLSDGKSFRIECRFDSGEYELGESIAVDGVCVTVEEFDEGGFTFSASEETLRRSTLADKRIGHKVHLERALRLGDRLGGHIVQGHVDDVGRVLQLKRKSTGADLVIEIPETLRSYVVEKGSLAVQGVSLTVAAISAGNATLALIPATLQKTYLGDLKSGDGVNLEVDVLAKYVESLLPGRRGGIDEEKLRQWGFG
;
A
#
# COMPACT_ATOMS: atom_id res chain seq x y z
N MET A 1 5.80 -10.12 -3.81
CA MET A 1 5.32 -9.95 -2.41
C MET A 1 6.35 -9.18 -1.63
N PHE A 2 5.91 -8.40 -0.65
CA PHE A 2 6.68 -7.44 0.13
C PHE A 2 6.34 -7.58 1.61
N THR A 3 7.05 -6.88 2.48
CA THR A 3 6.86 -6.91 3.94
C THR A 3 6.22 -5.62 4.47
N GLY A 4 6.23 -4.55 3.68
CA GLY A 4 5.88 -3.20 4.09
C GLY A 4 6.99 -2.51 4.93
N LEU A 5 8.22 -2.99 4.83
CA LEU A 5 9.39 -2.37 5.43
C LEU A 5 10.22 -1.69 4.34
N ILE A 6 10.11 -0.36 4.30
CA ILE A 6 10.77 0.44 3.27
C ILE A 6 12.30 0.30 3.34
N GLU A 7 12.91 -0.04 2.21
CA GLU A 7 14.37 -0.15 2.08
C GLU A 7 14.99 1.23 1.82
N THR A 8 14.39 2.02 0.91
CA THR A 8 14.92 3.33 0.55
C THR A 8 13.82 4.29 0.07
N ILE A 9 14.15 5.57 -0.01
CA ILE A 9 13.30 6.61 -0.58
C ILE A 9 13.92 7.03 -1.91
N GLY A 10 13.19 6.82 -3.00
CA GLY A 10 13.53 7.30 -4.32
C GLY A 10 12.83 8.62 -4.65
N LYS A 11 13.12 9.13 -5.85
CA LYS A 11 12.46 10.29 -6.45
C LYS A 11 11.99 9.98 -7.86
N VAL A 12 10.85 10.51 -8.24
CA VAL A 12 10.40 10.51 -9.63
C VAL A 12 11.31 11.43 -10.43
N ALA A 13 12.14 10.88 -11.30
CA ALA A 13 13.07 11.62 -12.15
C ALA A 13 12.50 11.95 -13.53
N GLY A 14 11.53 11.15 -14.01
CA GLY A 14 10.88 11.37 -15.30
C GLY A 14 9.52 10.70 -15.36
N ILE A 15 8.63 11.27 -16.18
CA ILE A 15 7.30 10.73 -16.49
C ILE A 15 7.07 10.91 -17.99
N LYS A 16 6.64 9.83 -18.64
CA LYS A 16 6.28 9.83 -20.07
C LYS A 16 4.87 9.25 -20.23
N SER A 17 4.00 9.97 -20.92
CA SER A 17 2.67 9.43 -21.27
C SER A 17 2.80 8.33 -22.33
N LEU A 18 2.05 7.27 -22.15
CA LEU A 18 1.86 6.17 -23.10
C LEU A 18 0.42 6.17 -23.58
N SER A 19 0.10 5.35 -24.58
CA SER A 19 -1.26 5.21 -25.12
C SER A 19 -2.25 4.68 -24.09
N ASP A 20 -1.79 3.86 -23.13
CA ASP A 20 -2.57 3.09 -22.17
C ASP A 20 -2.03 3.20 -20.74
N GLY A 21 -1.34 4.30 -20.44
CA GLY A 21 -0.75 4.50 -19.13
C GLY A 21 0.35 5.55 -19.07
N LYS A 22 1.29 5.36 -18.16
CA LYS A 22 2.48 6.21 -18.00
C LYS A 22 3.71 5.35 -17.73
N SER A 23 4.86 5.75 -18.28
CA SER A 23 6.17 5.25 -17.87
C SER A 23 6.80 6.23 -16.88
N PHE A 24 7.43 5.69 -15.85
CA PHE A 24 8.10 6.44 -14.79
C PHE A 24 9.57 6.06 -14.75
N ARG A 25 10.42 7.08 -14.56
CA ARG A 25 11.82 6.91 -14.18
C ARG A 25 11.96 7.25 -12.71
N ILE A 26 12.49 6.32 -11.92
CA ILE A 26 12.80 6.52 -10.51
C ILE A 26 14.31 6.61 -10.32
N GLU A 27 14.75 7.70 -9.70
CA GLU A 27 16.12 7.85 -9.20
C GLU A 27 16.18 7.29 -7.78
N CYS A 28 17.02 6.29 -7.56
CA CYS A 28 17.21 5.67 -6.24
C CYS A 28 18.47 4.80 -6.21
N ARG A 29 18.90 4.47 -4.98
CA ARG A 29 19.91 3.45 -4.72
C ARG A 29 19.43 2.55 -3.60
N PHE A 30 19.60 1.25 -3.76
CA PHE A 30 19.46 0.26 -2.71
C PHE A 30 20.83 -0.05 -2.12
N ASP A 31 20.90 -0.27 -0.81
CA ASP A 31 22.17 -0.55 -0.11
C ASP A 31 22.77 -1.91 -0.51
N SER A 32 21.95 -2.83 -1.01
CA SER A 32 22.35 -4.19 -1.35
C SER A 32 21.84 -4.59 -2.73
N GLY A 33 22.78 -4.90 -3.60
CA GLY A 33 22.54 -5.55 -4.89
C GLY A 33 22.24 -4.61 -6.04
N GLU A 34 22.42 -5.15 -7.24
CA GLU A 34 22.05 -4.53 -8.50
C GLU A 34 20.57 -4.79 -8.78
N TYR A 35 19.99 -3.98 -9.65
CA TYR A 35 18.65 -4.22 -10.19
C TYR A 35 18.69 -5.44 -11.11
N GLU A 36 17.57 -6.14 -11.17
CA GLU A 36 17.37 -7.21 -12.17
C GLU A 36 16.22 -6.83 -13.10
N LEU A 37 16.42 -7.06 -14.40
CA LEU A 37 15.35 -6.84 -15.38
C LEU A 37 14.19 -7.79 -15.09
N GLY A 38 12.98 -7.26 -15.01
CA GLY A 38 11.80 -8.06 -14.69
C GLY A 38 11.56 -8.28 -13.19
N GLU A 39 12.45 -7.81 -12.30
CA GLU A 39 12.16 -7.88 -10.86
C GLU A 39 10.97 -7.01 -10.46
N SER A 40 10.32 -7.38 -9.36
CA SER A 40 9.22 -6.60 -8.78
C SER A 40 9.75 -5.69 -7.69
N ILE A 41 9.39 -4.40 -7.77
CA ILE A 41 9.64 -3.38 -6.74
C ILE A 41 8.30 -2.76 -6.35
N ALA A 42 8.06 -2.57 -5.05
CA ALA A 42 6.95 -1.77 -4.57
C ALA A 42 7.33 -0.28 -4.59
N VAL A 43 6.56 0.52 -5.34
CA VAL A 43 6.70 1.99 -5.42
C VAL A 43 5.48 2.61 -4.73
N ASP A 44 5.67 3.21 -3.55
CA ASP A 44 4.56 3.65 -2.68
C ASP A 44 3.50 2.55 -2.48
N GLY A 45 3.93 1.29 -2.36
CA GLY A 45 3.07 0.13 -2.21
C GLY A 45 2.45 -0.39 -3.52
N VAL A 46 2.77 0.18 -4.66
CA VAL A 46 2.35 -0.35 -5.97
C VAL A 46 3.42 -1.30 -6.49
N CYS A 47 3.08 -2.57 -6.70
CA CYS A 47 3.96 -3.55 -7.33
C CYS A 47 4.16 -3.20 -8.80
N VAL A 48 5.40 -2.92 -9.17
CA VAL A 48 5.79 -2.61 -10.54
C VAL A 48 6.92 -3.53 -10.98
N THR A 49 7.08 -3.68 -12.28
CA THR A 49 8.15 -4.49 -12.87
C THR A 49 9.24 -3.58 -13.44
N VAL A 50 10.51 -3.86 -13.12
CA VAL A 50 11.65 -3.15 -13.68
C VAL A 50 11.77 -3.47 -15.17
N GLU A 51 11.68 -2.45 -16.02
CA GLU A 51 11.77 -2.55 -17.48
C GLU A 51 13.17 -2.17 -18.01
N GLU A 52 13.77 -1.16 -17.39
CA GLU A 52 15.13 -0.69 -17.67
C GLU A 52 15.76 -0.20 -16.38
N PHE A 53 17.08 -0.30 -16.26
CA PHE A 53 17.81 0.24 -15.11
C PHE A 53 19.22 0.65 -15.47
N ASP A 54 19.81 1.51 -14.65
CA ASP A 54 21.21 1.90 -14.63
C ASP A 54 21.68 2.18 -13.19
N GLU A 55 22.90 2.66 -13.01
CA GLU A 55 23.45 3.00 -11.68
C GLU A 55 22.64 4.05 -10.90
N GLY A 56 21.80 4.83 -11.57
CA GLY A 56 21.01 5.90 -10.98
C GLY A 56 19.57 5.50 -10.63
N GLY A 57 19.10 4.30 -11.02
CA GLY A 57 17.73 3.84 -10.72
C GLY A 57 17.10 3.01 -11.83
N PHE A 58 15.78 2.99 -11.92
CA PHE A 58 15.03 2.12 -12.83
C PHE A 58 13.82 2.81 -13.47
N THR A 59 13.31 2.21 -14.56
CA THR A 59 12.04 2.58 -15.19
C THR A 59 11.02 1.46 -15.04
N PHE A 60 9.75 1.86 -15.02
CA PHE A 60 8.60 0.96 -15.05
C PHE A 60 7.42 1.64 -15.75
N SER A 61 6.47 0.84 -16.23
CA SER A 61 5.18 1.33 -16.75
C SER A 61 4.04 1.03 -15.80
N ALA A 62 3.10 1.96 -15.67
CA ALA A 62 1.86 1.81 -14.94
C ALA A 62 0.69 1.93 -15.91
N SER A 63 -0.20 0.92 -15.92
CA SER A 63 -1.42 0.91 -16.72
C SER A 63 -2.43 1.96 -16.24
N GLU A 64 -3.44 2.26 -17.06
CA GLU A 64 -4.55 3.13 -16.64
C GLU A 64 -5.25 2.64 -15.37
N GLU A 65 -5.43 1.32 -15.20
CA GLU A 65 -6.03 0.74 -13.99
C GLU A 65 -5.16 1.01 -12.76
N THR A 66 -3.85 0.82 -12.86
CA THR A 66 -2.89 1.11 -11.79
C THR A 66 -2.91 2.60 -11.42
N LEU A 67 -2.94 3.48 -12.42
CA LEU A 67 -3.03 4.92 -12.22
C LEU A 67 -4.34 5.33 -11.55
N ARG A 68 -5.45 4.73 -11.96
CA ARG A 68 -6.78 5.01 -11.39
C ARG A 68 -6.91 4.63 -9.93
N ARG A 69 -6.23 3.55 -9.51
CA ARG A 69 -6.29 3.00 -8.14
C ARG A 69 -5.24 3.51 -7.21
N SER A 70 -4.31 4.30 -7.68
CA SER A 70 -3.16 4.71 -6.87
C SER A 70 -2.81 6.17 -7.01
N THR A 71 -2.02 6.68 -6.07
CA THR A 71 -1.47 8.03 -6.11
C THR A 71 -0.41 8.23 -7.20
N LEU A 72 -0.06 7.18 -7.99
CA LEU A 72 0.87 7.31 -9.11
C LEU A 72 0.34 8.26 -10.19
N ALA A 73 -0.99 8.36 -10.34
CA ALA A 73 -1.61 9.30 -11.28
C ALA A 73 -1.18 10.75 -11.05
N ASP A 74 -1.06 11.13 -9.76
CA ASP A 74 -0.79 12.50 -9.30
C ASP A 74 0.71 12.80 -9.08
N LYS A 75 1.57 11.80 -9.28
CA LYS A 75 3.02 11.98 -9.12
C LYS A 75 3.57 12.94 -10.18
N ARG A 76 4.54 13.73 -9.73
CA ARG A 76 5.26 14.70 -10.55
C ARG A 76 6.76 14.49 -10.37
N ILE A 77 7.56 14.97 -11.31
CA ILE A 77 9.02 14.96 -11.20
C ILE A 77 9.43 15.66 -9.90
N GLY A 78 10.33 15.02 -9.16
CA GLY A 78 10.82 15.46 -7.85
C GLY A 78 10.03 14.90 -6.66
N HIS A 79 8.84 14.30 -6.85
CA HIS A 79 8.12 13.68 -5.75
C HIS A 79 8.90 12.47 -5.20
N LYS A 80 8.92 12.35 -3.88
CA LYS A 80 9.46 11.18 -3.17
C LYS A 80 8.55 9.97 -3.38
N VAL A 81 9.13 8.79 -3.37
CA VAL A 81 8.44 7.49 -3.35
C VAL A 81 9.15 6.53 -2.39
N HIS A 82 8.39 5.74 -1.66
CA HIS A 82 8.91 4.60 -0.88
C HIS A 82 9.23 3.46 -1.81
N LEU A 83 10.32 2.77 -1.55
CA LEU A 83 10.77 1.65 -2.35
C LEU A 83 11.09 0.45 -1.47
N GLU A 84 10.59 -0.70 -1.88
CA GLU A 84 10.88 -2.00 -1.28
C GLU A 84 10.99 -3.04 -2.40
N ARG A 85 12.05 -3.85 -2.40
CA ARG A 85 12.20 -4.98 -3.34
C ARG A 85 11.39 -6.18 -2.87
N ALA A 86 11.08 -7.06 -3.81
CA ALA A 86 10.35 -8.28 -3.51
C ALA A 86 11.10 -9.15 -2.49
N LEU A 87 10.35 -9.67 -1.52
CA LEU A 87 10.83 -10.60 -0.49
C LEU A 87 11.42 -11.85 -1.14
N ARG A 88 12.63 -12.24 -0.75
CA ARG A 88 13.28 -13.47 -1.18
C ARG A 88 12.88 -14.63 -0.27
N LEU A 89 12.95 -15.85 -0.80
CA LEU A 89 12.73 -17.04 0.03
C LEU A 89 13.79 -17.13 1.13
N GLY A 90 13.34 -17.20 2.39
CA GLY A 90 14.22 -17.23 3.55
C GLY A 90 14.40 -15.88 4.26
N ASP A 91 13.95 -14.78 3.68
CA ASP A 91 13.97 -13.47 4.34
C ASP A 91 12.96 -13.41 5.50
N ARG A 92 13.19 -12.47 6.42
CA ARG A 92 12.29 -12.25 7.55
C ARG A 92 11.09 -11.42 7.15
N LEU A 93 9.89 -11.88 7.47
CA LEU A 93 8.66 -11.08 7.37
C LEU A 93 8.51 -10.20 8.62
N GLY A 94 9.11 -9.01 8.58
CA GLY A 94 9.12 -8.09 9.73
C GLY A 94 7.89 -7.20 9.87
N GLY A 95 7.07 -7.07 8.81
CA GLY A 95 5.78 -6.39 8.80
C GLY A 95 4.62 -7.36 8.67
N HIS A 96 3.85 -7.26 7.59
CA HIS A 96 2.79 -8.22 7.22
C HIS A 96 2.90 -8.57 5.72
N ILE A 97 2.04 -9.43 5.21
CA ILE A 97 2.04 -9.81 3.79
C ILE A 97 1.47 -8.65 2.98
N VAL A 98 2.34 -7.92 2.28
CA VAL A 98 1.99 -6.86 1.33
C VAL A 98 2.21 -7.39 -0.08
N GLN A 99 1.17 -7.31 -0.91
CA GLN A 99 1.24 -7.82 -2.29
C GLN A 99 1.74 -6.75 -3.27
N GLY A 100 1.58 -5.47 -2.89
CA GLY A 100 1.77 -4.34 -3.78
C GLY A 100 0.54 -4.08 -4.65
N HIS A 101 -0.61 -4.60 -4.24
CA HIS A 101 -1.89 -4.46 -4.94
C HIS A 101 -2.76 -3.44 -4.20
N VAL A 102 -2.48 -2.17 -4.45
CA VAL A 102 -3.23 -1.05 -3.87
C VAL A 102 -4.72 -1.22 -4.12
N ASP A 103 -5.49 -1.19 -3.04
CA ASP A 103 -6.94 -1.34 -3.09
C ASP A 103 -7.64 -0.04 -3.46
N ASP A 104 -7.21 1.06 -2.81
CA ASP A 104 -7.81 2.36 -3.00
C ASP A 104 -6.88 3.47 -2.45
N VAL A 105 -7.27 4.72 -2.61
CA VAL A 105 -6.58 5.90 -2.08
C VAL A 105 -7.35 6.47 -0.89
N GLY A 106 -6.71 6.44 0.29
CA GLY A 106 -7.20 7.13 1.47
C GLY A 106 -6.77 8.60 1.49
N ARG A 107 -7.34 9.37 2.42
CA ARG A 107 -7.01 10.79 2.61
C ARG A 107 -6.42 11.02 3.99
N VAL A 108 -5.28 11.68 4.06
CA VAL A 108 -4.70 12.13 5.32
C VAL A 108 -5.59 13.22 5.93
N LEU A 109 -6.05 13.01 7.15
CA LEU A 109 -6.80 14.00 7.91
C LEU A 109 -5.88 14.80 8.84
N GLN A 110 -4.94 14.10 9.50
CA GLN A 110 -4.06 14.73 10.48
C GLN A 110 -2.78 13.90 10.68
N LEU A 111 -1.66 14.60 10.89
CA LEU A 111 -0.43 14.04 11.44
C LEU A 111 -0.14 14.72 12.78
N LYS A 112 -0.33 14.02 13.89
CA LYS A 112 -0.12 14.55 15.25
C LYS A 112 1.20 14.02 15.81
N ARG A 113 2.21 14.87 15.90
CA ARG A 113 3.50 14.51 16.48
C ARG A 113 3.39 14.30 17.99
N LYS A 114 4.15 13.32 18.49
CA LYS A 114 4.27 12.93 19.90
C LYS A 114 5.75 12.85 20.28
N SER A 115 6.04 12.79 21.57
CA SER A 115 7.42 12.59 22.06
C SER A 115 8.06 11.27 21.58
N THR A 116 7.26 10.24 21.35
CA THR A 116 7.70 8.88 20.96
C THR A 116 7.25 8.49 19.55
N GLY A 117 7.04 9.47 18.65
CA GLY A 117 6.60 9.19 17.29
C GLY A 117 5.51 10.13 16.78
N ALA A 118 4.51 9.60 16.07
CA ALA A 118 3.35 10.37 15.61
C ALA A 118 2.11 9.48 15.47
N ASP A 119 0.93 10.08 15.53
CA ASP A 119 -0.30 9.47 15.06
C ASP A 119 -0.63 10.04 13.68
N LEU A 120 -0.80 9.17 12.72
CA LEU A 120 -1.31 9.50 11.39
C LEU A 120 -2.77 9.08 11.33
N VAL A 121 -3.66 10.05 11.11
CA VAL A 121 -5.11 9.80 10.99
C VAL A 121 -5.48 9.86 9.52
N ILE A 122 -6.09 8.78 9.02
CA ILE A 122 -6.47 8.62 7.61
C ILE A 122 -7.97 8.31 7.53
N GLU A 123 -8.67 8.99 6.64
CA GLU A 123 -9.99 8.60 6.20
C GLU A 123 -9.89 7.34 5.33
N ILE A 124 -10.62 6.30 5.73
CA ILE A 124 -10.65 5.03 5.02
C ILE A 124 -11.84 5.02 4.06
N PRO A 125 -11.63 4.77 2.75
CA PRO A 125 -12.72 4.57 1.80
C PRO A 125 -13.74 3.55 2.32
N GLU A 126 -15.02 3.80 2.09
CA GLU A 126 -16.11 2.97 2.62
C GLU A 126 -15.95 1.50 2.25
N THR A 127 -15.48 1.24 1.03
CA THR A 127 -15.22 -0.10 0.49
C THR A 127 -14.17 -0.90 1.28
N LEU A 128 -13.28 -0.22 2.01
CA LEU A 128 -12.19 -0.86 2.75
C LEU A 128 -12.43 -0.96 4.25
N ARG A 129 -13.47 -0.31 4.78
CA ARG A 129 -13.69 -0.21 6.24
C ARG A 129 -13.87 -1.56 6.92
N SER A 130 -14.50 -2.52 6.26
CA SER A 130 -14.74 -3.86 6.82
C SER A 130 -13.46 -4.69 6.98
N TYR A 131 -12.39 -4.34 6.27
CA TYR A 131 -11.10 -5.03 6.32
C TYR A 131 -10.11 -4.41 7.29
N VAL A 132 -10.38 -3.19 7.76
CA VAL A 132 -9.50 -2.47 8.68
C VAL A 132 -10.00 -2.66 10.10
N VAL A 133 -9.18 -3.28 10.97
CA VAL A 133 -9.55 -3.59 12.36
C VAL A 133 -8.51 -3.03 13.33
N GLU A 134 -8.95 -2.68 14.55
CA GLU A 134 -8.01 -2.26 15.60
C GLU A 134 -6.99 -3.37 15.89
N LYS A 135 -5.73 -2.97 16.08
CA LYS A 135 -4.55 -3.86 16.24
C LYS A 135 -4.22 -4.71 15.01
N GLY A 136 -4.98 -4.56 13.93
CA GLY A 136 -4.64 -5.15 12.63
C GLY A 136 -3.55 -4.37 11.91
N SER A 137 -3.14 -4.86 10.75
CA SER A 137 -2.17 -4.24 9.85
C SER A 137 -2.87 -3.54 8.69
N LEU A 138 -2.28 -2.44 8.26
CA LEU A 138 -2.67 -1.70 7.05
C LEU A 138 -1.40 -1.20 6.37
N ALA A 139 -1.24 -1.44 5.09
CA ALA A 139 -0.16 -0.82 4.32
C ALA A 139 -0.60 0.57 3.83
N VAL A 140 0.20 1.59 4.15
CA VAL A 140 -0.02 2.98 3.73
C VAL A 140 1.21 3.45 2.98
N GLN A 141 1.06 3.83 1.71
CA GLN A 141 2.18 4.14 0.83
C GLN A 141 3.26 3.03 0.86
N GLY A 142 2.82 1.77 0.93
CA GLY A 142 3.68 0.59 1.04
C GLY A 142 4.25 0.32 2.43
N VAL A 143 4.01 1.19 3.42
CA VAL A 143 4.53 1.01 4.78
C VAL A 143 3.55 0.18 5.62
N SER A 144 4.00 -0.93 6.19
CA SER A 144 3.23 -1.74 7.14
C SER A 144 3.05 -0.98 8.46
N LEU A 145 1.81 -0.67 8.80
CA LEU A 145 1.46 0.08 10.00
C LEU A 145 0.42 -0.65 10.83
N THR A 146 0.52 -0.52 12.15
CA THR A 146 -0.49 -1.01 13.08
C THR A 146 -1.60 0.00 13.25
N VAL A 147 -2.84 -0.44 13.12
CA VAL A 147 -4.05 0.35 13.40
C VAL A 147 -4.21 0.48 14.91
N ALA A 148 -3.95 1.68 15.43
CA ALA A 148 -4.05 1.96 16.87
C ALA A 148 -5.50 2.13 17.34
N ALA A 149 -6.34 2.76 16.52
CA ALA A 149 -7.76 2.99 16.78
C ALA A 149 -8.55 3.20 15.49
N ILE A 150 -9.86 2.95 15.55
CA ILE A 150 -10.81 3.26 14.47
C ILE A 150 -11.92 4.11 15.05
N SER A 151 -12.27 5.20 14.38
CA SER A 151 -13.38 6.07 14.78
C SER A 151 -14.03 6.73 13.58
N ALA A 152 -15.34 6.63 13.46
CA ALA A 152 -16.13 7.27 12.41
C ALA A 152 -15.60 7.05 10.97
N GLY A 153 -15.13 5.85 10.68
CA GLY A 153 -14.56 5.48 9.36
C GLY A 153 -13.13 5.93 9.12
N ASN A 154 -12.45 6.46 10.16
CA ASN A 154 -11.06 6.87 10.12
C ASN A 154 -10.19 5.91 10.90
N ALA A 155 -9.00 5.63 10.41
CA ALA A 155 -7.98 4.86 11.11
C ALA A 155 -6.90 5.79 11.68
N THR A 156 -6.53 5.55 12.94
CA THR A 156 -5.36 6.15 13.57
C THR A 156 -4.22 5.13 13.54
N LEU A 157 -3.12 5.50 12.92
CA LEU A 157 -1.95 4.66 12.71
C LEU A 157 -0.78 5.19 13.54
N ALA A 158 -0.15 4.32 14.32
CA ALA A 158 0.97 4.69 15.17
C ALA A 158 2.29 4.66 14.35
N LEU A 159 2.92 5.81 14.18
CA LEU A 159 4.24 5.93 13.56
C LEU A 159 5.30 5.98 14.67
N ILE A 160 6.14 4.95 14.74
CA ILE A 160 7.29 4.92 15.64
C ILE A 160 8.46 5.76 15.08
N PRO A 161 9.44 6.17 15.90
CA PRO A 161 10.57 6.99 15.45
C PRO A 161 11.32 6.39 14.25
N ALA A 162 11.54 5.08 14.25
CA ALA A 162 12.20 4.38 13.15
C ALA A 162 11.42 4.51 11.82
N THR A 163 10.08 4.43 11.86
CA THR A 163 9.23 4.64 10.68
C THR A 163 9.36 6.07 10.16
N LEU A 164 9.32 7.06 11.06
CA LEU A 164 9.48 8.48 10.68
C LEU A 164 10.85 8.79 10.09
N GLN A 165 11.91 8.07 10.48
CA GLN A 165 13.26 8.25 9.94
C GLN A 165 13.44 7.59 8.58
N LYS A 166 12.84 6.41 8.37
CA LYS A 166 13.01 5.61 7.15
C LYS A 166 12.00 5.92 6.05
N THR A 167 10.96 6.71 6.33
CA THR A 167 9.87 6.99 5.41
C THR A 167 9.59 8.48 5.33
N TYR A 168 8.91 8.91 4.27
CA TYR A 168 8.42 10.29 4.17
C TYR A 168 7.01 10.47 4.76
N LEU A 169 6.47 9.48 5.49
CA LEU A 169 5.15 9.61 6.14
C LEU A 169 5.07 10.80 7.10
N GLY A 170 6.21 11.19 7.69
CA GLY A 170 6.32 12.36 8.54
C GLY A 170 6.19 13.71 7.83
N ASP A 171 6.24 13.73 6.49
CA ASP A 171 6.11 14.92 5.64
C ASP A 171 4.67 15.13 5.15
N LEU A 172 3.78 14.14 5.35
CA LEU A 172 2.40 14.17 4.90
C LEU A 172 1.59 15.29 5.57
N LYS A 173 0.66 15.86 4.82
CA LYS A 173 -0.21 16.96 5.26
C LYS A 173 -1.68 16.55 5.14
N SER A 174 -2.54 17.23 5.88
CA SER A 174 -3.99 17.08 5.71
C SER A 174 -4.39 17.36 4.27
N GLY A 175 -5.18 16.47 3.70
CA GLY A 175 -5.62 16.49 2.31
C GLY A 175 -4.80 15.62 1.36
N ASP A 176 -3.59 15.18 1.75
CA ASP A 176 -2.78 14.31 0.90
C ASP A 176 -3.46 12.95 0.68
N GLY A 177 -3.42 12.46 -0.55
CA GLY A 177 -3.82 11.10 -0.91
C GLY A 177 -2.73 10.10 -0.54
N VAL A 178 -3.12 8.93 -0.04
CA VAL A 178 -2.21 7.84 0.29
C VAL A 178 -2.74 6.51 -0.22
N ASN A 179 -1.87 5.72 -0.85
CA ASN A 179 -2.21 4.36 -1.27
C ASN A 179 -2.50 3.49 -0.06
N LEU A 180 -3.58 2.74 -0.10
CA LEU A 180 -3.98 1.80 0.93
C LEU A 180 -4.03 0.38 0.35
N GLU A 181 -3.42 -0.57 1.06
CA GLU A 181 -3.59 -2.00 0.82
C GLU A 181 -3.97 -2.64 2.15
N VAL A 182 -5.16 -3.24 2.21
CA VAL A 182 -5.61 -3.98 3.41
C VAL A 182 -4.91 -5.34 3.48
N ASP A 183 -4.81 -5.89 4.69
CA ASP A 183 -4.22 -7.22 4.88
C ASP A 183 -5.00 -8.25 4.04
N VAL A 184 -4.29 -8.94 3.15
CA VAL A 184 -4.87 -9.92 2.23
C VAL A 184 -5.62 -11.03 2.97
N LEU A 185 -5.23 -11.35 4.20
CA LEU A 185 -5.92 -12.35 5.02
C LEU A 185 -7.36 -11.92 5.32
N ALA A 186 -7.62 -10.63 5.53
CA ALA A 186 -8.98 -10.13 5.74
C ALA A 186 -9.88 -10.37 4.52
N LYS A 187 -9.34 -10.21 3.30
CA LYS A 187 -10.07 -10.51 2.04
C LYS A 187 -10.39 -12.00 1.91
N TYR A 188 -9.44 -12.87 2.23
CA TYR A 188 -9.67 -14.31 2.19
C TYR A 188 -10.68 -14.75 3.25
N VAL A 189 -10.57 -14.24 4.48
CA VAL A 189 -11.55 -14.52 5.54
C VAL A 189 -12.96 -14.11 5.09
N GLU A 190 -13.12 -12.87 4.56
CA GLU A 190 -14.42 -12.42 4.05
C GLU A 190 -14.95 -13.32 2.93
N SER A 191 -14.08 -13.76 2.01
CA SER A 191 -14.49 -14.61 0.89
C SER A 191 -14.98 -16.00 1.31
N LEU A 192 -14.55 -16.47 2.49
CA LEU A 192 -14.89 -17.79 3.03
C LEU A 192 -16.09 -17.74 3.97
N LEU A 193 -16.51 -16.56 4.45
CA LEU A 193 -17.66 -16.45 5.34
C LEU A 193 -18.97 -16.73 4.59
N PRO A 194 -19.85 -17.62 5.12
CA PRO A 194 -21.17 -17.87 4.55
C PRO A 194 -22.02 -16.59 4.58
N GLY A 195 -22.63 -16.24 3.45
CA GLY A 195 -23.60 -15.11 3.38
C GLY A 195 -23.34 -14.09 2.26
N ARG A 196 -22.15 -14.01 1.67
CA ARG A 196 -21.88 -13.11 0.53
C ARG A 196 -21.78 -13.78 -0.84
N ARG A 197 -21.66 -15.11 -0.90
CA ARG A 197 -21.75 -15.90 -2.15
C ARG A 197 -22.77 -17.03 -1.96
N GLY A 198 -24.08 -16.68 -2.02
CA GLY A 198 -25.12 -17.69 -2.04
C GLY A 198 -25.16 -18.58 -0.78
N GLY A 199 -24.87 -18.02 0.37
CA GLY A 199 -25.03 -18.69 1.67
C GLY A 199 -26.44 -19.27 1.83
N ILE A 200 -26.57 -20.29 2.68
CA ILE A 200 -27.85 -20.87 3.06
C ILE A 200 -28.58 -19.78 3.85
N ASP A 201 -29.52 -19.10 3.19
CA ASP A 201 -30.48 -18.22 3.85
C ASP A 201 -31.72 -19.01 4.27
N GLU A 202 -32.59 -18.39 5.09
CA GLU A 202 -33.80 -19.05 5.55
C GLU A 202 -34.71 -19.52 4.39
N GLU A 203 -34.67 -18.82 3.26
CA GLU A 203 -35.48 -19.14 2.07
C GLU A 203 -34.98 -20.41 1.40
N LYS A 204 -33.67 -20.60 1.30
CA LYS A 204 -33.03 -21.83 0.82
C LYS A 204 -33.28 -23.01 1.79
N LEU A 205 -33.20 -22.77 3.10
CA LEU A 205 -33.53 -23.78 4.10
C LEU A 205 -34.97 -24.23 3.94
N ARG A 206 -35.92 -23.31 3.77
CA ARG A 206 -37.35 -23.66 3.51
C ARG A 206 -37.53 -24.42 2.19
N GLN A 207 -36.83 -24.00 1.10
CA GLN A 207 -36.86 -24.71 -0.17
C GLN A 207 -36.32 -26.14 -0.07
N TRP A 208 -35.39 -26.40 0.86
CA TRP A 208 -34.82 -27.72 1.12
C TRP A 208 -35.62 -28.53 2.18
N GLY A 209 -36.72 -27.98 2.69
CA GLY A 209 -37.60 -28.65 3.62
C GLY A 209 -37.19 -28.55 5.10
N PHE A 210 -36.33 -27.60 5.44
CA PHE A 210 -35.92 -27.27 6.80
C PHE A 210 -36.68 -26.00 7.28
N GLY A 211 -37.97 -26.09 7.46
CA GLY A 211 -38.77 -24.95 7.94
C GLY A 211 -40.11 -25.35 8.47
#